data_a99012545876acc3e4f91c331ebf901c
#
_entry.id   a99012545876acc3e4f91c331ebf901c
#
_cell.length_a   1.000
_cell.length_b   1.000
_cell.length_c   1.000
_cell.angle_alpha   90.00
_cell.angle_beta   90.00
_cell.angle_gamma   90.00
#
_symmetry.space_group_name_H-M   'P 1'
#
loop_
_entity.id
_entity.type
_entity.pdbx_description
1 polymer ?
#
loop_
_entity_poly.entity_id
_entity_poly.type
_entity_poly.pdbx_seq_one_letter_code
_entity_poly.pdbx_strand_id
1 'polypeptide(L)'
;TGHKRAGQEYDIDFKALTRTKGTLVFLMGIAALEDICKGLLAGGMDPDMPAAVLQKGTTAGQKRVVATVGTLKEEVDRQGIETPAIIVVGKVCSLADKFAWYEKLPLAGWKVLVTRPRQHISKTADLLRQKGAEVLELPSICTVPVEDNGRLYEAFEKLDTYQWIIFTSPAGVEIFFDEMDRKEMDVRSLGQAKIAVIGEGTKKKLKEHHLLADFVPGVYDGDTLGAELAKQLQGNEKILIPRAEAGNKKLTELLEQTGAKVDDIATYTTCYEKSRLIDEKKELETGSVDCVVFTSASTVKGFVEGIKGLDYTKVKAACIGKQTKSAADAYGMQTRMAKKATIESLIELVEEMKQEN
;
A
#
# COMPACT_ATOMS: atom_id res chain seq x y z
N THR A 1 0.55 32.06 12.05
CA THR A 1 0.49 31.79 10.59
C THR A 1 1.05 33.00 9.86
N GLY A 2 1.82 32.78 8.78
CA GLY A 2 2.35 33.85 7.95
C GLY A 2 1.36 34.39 6.90
N HIS A 3 0.08 34.00 6.98
CA HIS A 3 -0.92 34.44 6.01
C HIS A 3 -1.53 35.78 6.40
N LYS A 4 -1.54 36.76 5.48
CA LYS A 4 -2.15 38.07 5.61
C LYS A 4 -3.54 38.04 4.99
N ARG A 5 -4.54 38.57 5.71
CA ARG A 5 -5.86 38.84 5.09
C ARG A 5 -5.75 39.98 4.09
N ALA A 6 -6.38 39.86 2.94
CA ALA A 6 -6.38 40.93 1.94
C ALA A 6 -6.84 42.26 2.54
N GLY A 7 -6.02 43.31 2.38
CA GLY A 7 -6.32 44.67 2.85
C GLY A 7 -6.04 44.98 4.34
N GLN A 8 -5.44 44.05 5.08
CA GLN A 8 -5.03 44.31 6.48
C GLN A 8 -3.51 44.40 6.59
N GLU A 9 -3.01 45.24 7.51
CA GLU A 9 -1.60 45.22 7.91
C GLU A 9 -1.26 43.94 8.68
N TYR A 10 0.04 43.60 8.73
CA TYR A 10 0.51 42.44 9.49
C TYR A 10 0.32 42.74 11.00
N ASP A 11 -0.53 41.95 11.64
CA ASP A 11 -0.72 41.97 13.09
C ASP A 11 0.31 41.06 13.80
N ILE A 12 1.58 41.19 13.42
CA ILE A 12 2.69 40.42 14.03
C ILE A 12 3.66 41.44 14.66
N ASP A 13 3.83 41.32 15.98
CA ASP A 13 4.89 42.06 16.67
C ASP A 13 6.26 41.41 16.43
N PHE A 14 6.88 41.72 15.29
CA PHE A 14 8.20 41.20 14.94
C PHE A 14 9.28 41.54 15.96
N LYS A 15 9.16 42.74 16.64
CA LYS A 15 10.09 43.13 17.67
C LYS A 15 9.99 42.27 18.92
N ALA A 16 8.80 41.85 19.29
CA ALA A 16 8.61 40.88 20.37
C ALA A 16 9.15 39.50 19.96
N LEU A 17 8.88 39.05 18.73
CA LEU A 17 9.38 37.75 18.23
C LEU A 17 10.92 37.66 18.24
N THR A 18 11.63 38.74 17.81
CA THR A 18 13.09 38.74 17.80
C THR A 18 13.69 38.65 19.22
N ARG A 19 13.00 39.20 20.22
CA ARG A 19 13.43 39.13 21.63
C ARG A 19 13.31 37.77 22.26
N THR A 20 12.49 36.87 21.71
CA THR A 20 12.32 35.52 22.27
C THR A 20 13.60 34.70 22.20
N LYS A 21 14.52 35.03 21.28
CA LYS A 21 15.77 34.30 20.99
C LYS A 21 15.57 32.80 20.71
N GLY A 22 14.34 32.37 20.43
CA GLY A 22 13.94 31.03 20.12
C GLY A 22 13.92 30.74 18.62
N THR A 23 13.46 29.57 18.26
CA THR A 23 13.16 29.20 16.86
C THR A 23 11.76 29.70 16.49
N LEU A 24 11.68 30.47 15.41
CA LEU A 24 10.40 30.94 14.86
C LEU A 24 9.98 30.03 13.71
N VAL A 25 8.70 29.64 13.67
CA VAL A 25 8.13 28.85 12.61
C VAL A 25 6.90 29.54 12.03
N PHE A 26 6.92 29.82 10.73
CA PHE A 26 5.80 30.42 10.03
C PHE A 26 5.16 29.43 9.08
N LEU A 27 3.91 29.11 9.33
CA LEU A 27 3.09 28.27 8.46
C LEU A 27 2.36 29.14 7.43
N MET A 28 2.20 28.65 6.21
CA MET A 28 1.52 29.35 5.11
C MET A 28 2.11 30.76 4.81
N GLY A 29 3.42 30.93 5.00
CA GLY A 29 4.07 32.23 4.95
C GLY A 29 4.79 32.55 3.62
N ILE A 30 4.80 31.66 2.62
CA ILE A 30 5.61 31.86 1.41
C ILE A 30 5.22 33.13 0.63
N ALA A 31 3.92 33.38 0.45
CA ALA A 31 3.44 34.61 -0.22
C ALA A 31 3.81 35.87 0.51
N ALA A 32 4.13 35.77 1.80
CA ALA A 32 4.48 36.87 2.68
C ALA A 32 5.95 36.82 3.17
N LEU A 33 6.78 36.00 2.54
CA LEU A 33 8.16 35.75 2.96
C LEU A 33 8.97 37.04 3.01
N GLU A 34 8.78 37.91 2.02
CA GLU A 34 9.46 39.21 1.98
C GLU A 34 9.09 40.11 3.17
N ASP A 35 7.79 40.21 3.48
CA ASP A 35 7.28 40.97 4.61
C ASP A 35 7.79 40.40 5.95
N ILE A 36 7.82 39.07 6.06
CA ILE A 36 8.35 38.37 7.25
C ILE A 36 9.84 38.69 7.45
N CYS A 37 10.66 38.57 6.40
CA CYS A 37 12.09 38.87 6.48
C CYS A 37 12.31 40.34 6.83
N LYS A 38 11.65 41.29 6.15
CA LYS A 38 11.72 42.71 6.42
C LYS A 38 11.29 43.06 7.86
N GLY A 39 10.19 42.46 8.32
CA GLY A 39 9.69 42.66 9.68
C GLY A 39 10.66 42.16 10.75
N LEU A 40 11.27 41.00 10.55
CA LEU A 40 12.27 40.44 11.47
C LEU A 40 13.53 41.31 11.53
N LEU A 41 14.04 41.79 10.38
CA LEU A 41 15.19 42.70 10.31
C LEU A 41 14.89 44.03 10.98
N ALA A 42 13.72 44.62 10.70
CA ALA A 42 13.27 45.87 11.35
C ALA A 42 13.06 45.69 12.86
N GLY A 43 12.68 44.49 13.29
CA GLY A 43 12.56 44.11 14.70
C GLY A 43 13.89 43.90 15.42
N GLY A 44 15.03 44.02 14.70
CA GLY A 44 16.38 43.90 15.25
C GLY A 44 16.97 42.48 15.18
N MET A 45 16.46 41.62 14.29
CA MET A 45 17.08 40.33 14.01
C MET A 45 18.35 40.53 13.18
N ASP A 46 19.37 39.75 13.51
CA ASP A 46 20.63 39.70 12.75
C ASP A 46 20.34 39.26 11.30
N PRO A 47 20.81 39.96 10.26
CA PRO A 47 20.70 39.54 8.88
C PRO A 47 21.33 38.18 8.62
N ASP A 48 22.35 37.80 9.38
CA ASP A 48 23.03 36.51 9.27
C ASP A 48 22.37 35.38 10.08
N MET A 49 21.23 35.66 10.74
CA MET A 49 20.46 34.61 11.45
C MET A 49 20.08 33.51 10.50
N PRO A 50 20.46 32.26 10.79
CA PRO A 50 20.11 31.12 9.96
C PRO A 50 18.57 30.96 9.78
N ALA A 51 18.18 30.71 8.55
CA ALA A 51 16.77 30.50 8.18
C ALA A 51 16.67 29.42 7.12
N ALA A 52 15.53 28.75 7.07
CA ALA A 52 15.26 27.70 6.10
C ALA A 52 13.81 27.71 5.66
N VAL A 53 13.58 27.22 4.43
CA VAL A 53 12.25 26.89 3.92
C VAL A 53 12.21 25.44 3.53
N LEU A 54 11.18 24.74 3.98
CA LEU A 54 10.91 23.35 3.65
C LEU A 54 9.56 23.26 2.92
N GLN A 55 9.60 22.97 1.62
CA GLN A 55 8.43 22.75 0.78
C GLN A 55 8.07 21.27 0.77
N LYS A 56 6.78 20.93 0.89
CA LYS A 56 6.23 19.57 0.80
C LYS A 56 7.03 18.55 1.61
N GLY A 57 7.36 18.88 2.85
CA GLY A 57 8.19 18.03 3.71
C GLY A 57 7.70 16.58 3.78
N THR A 58 8.62 15.62 3.71
CA THR A 58 8.38 14.16 3.72
C THR A 58 7.54 13.62 2.54
N THR A 59 7.51 14.35 1.43
CA THR A 59 6.93 13.87 0.17
C THR A 59 7.99 13.75 -0.93
N ALA A 60 7.67 13.13 -2.06
CA ALA A 60 8.57 13.03 -3.21
C ALA A 60 8.95 14.42 -3.77
N GLY A 61 8.07 15.40 -3.59
CA GLY A 61 8.31 16.78 -4.00
C GLY A 61 9.02 17.65 -2.95
N GLN A 62 9.65 17.08 -1.91
CA GLN A 62 10.34 17.86 -0.90
C GLN A 62 11.50 18.68 -1.50
N LYS A 63 11.48 19.97 -1.23
CA LYS A 63 12.60 20.88 -1.50
C LYS A 63 12.97 21.63 -0.24
N ARG A 64 14.24 21.87 -0.03
CA ARG A 64 14.77 22.58 1.14
C ARG A 64 15.70 23.69 0.69
N VAL A 65 15.45 24.90 1.18
CA VAL A 65 16.35 26.04 1.04
C VAL A 65 16.90 26.39 2.41
N VAL A 66 18.20 26.56 2.52
CA VAL A 66 18.88 27.02 3.73
C VAL A 66 19.64 28.28 3.38
N ALA A 67 19.42 29.34 4.13
CA ALA A 67 20.00 30.66 3.92
C ALA A 67 20.07 31.44 5.24
N THR A 68 20.18 32.75 5.17
CA THR A 68 20.02 33.65 6.32
C THR A 68 18.76 34.50 6.14
N VAL A 69 18.31 35.15 7.19
CA VAL A 69 17.12 36.04 7.10
C VAL A 69 17.33 37.14 6.05
N GLY A 70 18.57 37.62 5.88
CA GLY A 70 18.91 38.62 4.88
C GLY A 70 18.85 38.12 3.41
N THR A 71 19.04 36.84 3.18
CA THR A 71 19.15 36.24 1.81
C THR A 71 18.05 35.24 1.49
N LEU A 72 17.21 34.90 2.46
CA LEU A 72 16.22 33.81 2.32
C LEU A 72 15.24 34.04 1.17
N LYS A 73 14.75 35.29 1.02
CA LYS A 73 13.79 35.63 -0.04
C LYS A 73 14.37 35.38 -1.44
N GLU A 74 15.61 35.88 -1.67
CA GLU A 74 16.29 35.70 -2.95
C GLU A 74 16.54 34.21 -3.29
N GLU A 75 16.99 33.45 -2.29
CA GLU A 75 17.25 32.02 -2.47
C GLU A 75 15.97 31.23 -2.75
N VAL A 76 14.86 31.56 -2.09
CA VAL A 76 13.55 30.94 -2.30
C VAL A 76 13.04 31.21 -3.71
N ASP A 77 13.17 32.45 -4.19
CA ASP A 77 12.78 32.85 -5.55
C ASP A 77 13.63 32.14 -6.60
N ARG A 78 14.96 32.11 -6.38
CA ARG A 78 15.90 31.45 -7.29
C ARG A 78 15.61 29.96 -7.47
N GLN A 79 15.17 29.28 -6.40
CA GLN A 79 14.87 27.85 -6.41
C GLN A 79 13.40 27.54 -6.75
N GLY A 80 12.57 28.55 -6.97
CA GLY A 80 11.16 28.38 -7.33
C GLY A 80 10.37 27.62 -6.27
N ILE A 81 10.55 27.99 -4.99
CA ILE A 81 9.80 27.38 -3.90
C ILE A 81 8.39 27.96 -3.85
N GLU A 82 7.41 27.06 -3.79
CA GLU A 82 5.99 27.41 -3.76
C GLU A 82 5.29 26.82 -2.53
N THR A 83 4.02 27.17 -2.35
CA THR A 83 3.14 26.56 -1.34
C THR A 83 2.79 25.11 -1.71
N PRO A 84 2.60 24.20 -0.73
CA PRO A 84 2.72 24.40 0.71
C PRO A 84 4.18 24.33 1.20
N ALA A 85 4.58 25.26 2.04
CA ALA A 85 5.91 25.26 2.65
C ALA A 85 5.90 25.87 4.05
N ILE A 86 6.92 25.54 4.84
CA ILE A 86 7.16 26.01 6.19
C ILE A 86 8.43 26.85 6.19
N ILE A 87 8.39 28.03 6.83
CA ILE A 87 9.55 28.89 7.05
C ILE A 87 10.02 28.68 8.49
N VAL A 88 11.30 28.42 8.68
CA VAL A 88 11.93 28.27 10.00
C VAL A 88 13.06 29.30 10.11
N VAL A 89 13.09 30.04 11.21
CA VAL A 89 14.13 31.07 11.48
C VAL A 89 14.73 30.79 12.86
N GLY A 90 16.03 30.68 12.92
CA GLY A 90 16.75 30.48 14.18
C GLY A 90 18.02 29.65 13.99
N LYS A 91 18.85 29.59 15.03
CA LYS A 91 20.13 28.88 15.03
C LYS A 91 19.99 27.38 14.69
N VAL A 92 18.82 26.77 14.91
CA VAL A 92 18.55 25.38 14.55
C VAL A 92 18.71 25.12 13.05
N CYS A 93 18.50 26.13 12.20
CA CYS A 93 18.66 26.01 10.75
C CYS A 93 20.11 25.75 10.32
N SER A 94 21.11 26.12 11.14
CA SER A 94 22.51 25.75 10.89
C SER A 94 22.80 24.25 11.01
N LEU A 95 21.87 23.49 11.58
CA LEU A 95 21.94 22.04 11.70
C LEU A 95 21.19 21.31 10.56
N ALA A 96 20.71 22.02 9.54
CA ALA A 96 19.86 21.46 8.49
C ALA A 96 20.49 20.25 7.80
N ASP A 97 21.79 20.27 7.48
CA ASP A 97 22.49 19.15 6.84
C ASP A 97 22.68 17.96 7.78
N LYS A 98 22.85 18.24 9.08
CA LYS A 98 22.95 17.17 10.10
C LYS A 98 21.62 16.46 10.28
N PHE A 99 20.51 17.17 10.17
CA PHE A 99 19.15 16.63 10.31
C PHE A 99 18.47 16.33 8.96
N ALA A 100 19.20 16.32 7.85
CA ALA A 100 18.73 15.91 6.53
C ALA A 100 18.53 14.39 6.43
N TRP A 101 17.73 13.84 7.35
CA TRP A 101 17.52 12.40 7.42
C TRP A 101 16.64 11.86 6.29
N TYR A 102 15.64 12.66 5.89
CA TYR A 102 14.66 12.24 4.88
C TYR A 102 15.30 12.13 3.50
N GLU A 103 16.09 13.13 3.08
CA GLU A 103 16.75 13.18 1.79
C GLU A 103 17.79 12.04 1.61
N LYS A 104 18.24 11.45 2.72
CA LYS A 104 19.20 10.33 2.74
C LYS A 104 18.52 8.96 2.68
N LEU A 105 17.20 8.89 2.77
CA LEU A 105 16.49 7.63 2.69
C LEU A 105 16.54 7.04 1.26
N PRO A 106 16.60 5.71 1.11
CA PRO A 106 16.76 5.05 -0.20
C PRO A 106 15.74 5.47 -1.25
N LEU A 107 14.47 5.70 -0.84
CA LEU A 107 13.37 6.06 -1.73
C LEU A 107 12.96 7.53 -1.64
N ALA A 108 13.74 8.41 -0.97
CA ALA A 108 13.44 9.84 -0.93
C ALA A 108 13.32 10.42 -2.35
N GLY A 109 12.30 11.22 -2.59
CA GLY A 109 12.01 11.78 -3.91
C GLY A 109 11.26 10.85 -4.86
N TRP A 110 10.94 9.63 -4.46
CA TRP A 110 10.13 8.70 -5.24
C TRP A 110 8.68 8.65 -4.76
N LYS A 111 7.75 8.63 -5.73
CA LYS A 111 6.33 8.43 -5.51
C LYS A 111 5.94 7.03 -6.00
N VAL A 112 5.45 6.20 -5.10
CA VAL A 112 5.12 4.79 -5.35
C VAL A 112 3.63 4.58 -5.18
N LEU A 113 2.97 4.00 -6.19
CA LEU A 113 1.58 3.58 -6.11
C LEU A 113 1.52 2.12 -5.63
N VAL A 114 0.84 1.86 -4.52
CA VAL A 114 0.64 0.52 -3.97
C VAL A 114 -0.76 0.04 -4.27
N THR A 115 -0.86 -1.10 -4.99
CA THR A 115 -2.12 -1.74 -5.35
C THR A 115 -2.31 -3.00 -4.51
N ARG A 116 -3.17 -2.95 -3.49
CA ARG A 116 -3.46 -4.12 -2.65
C ARG A 116 -4.92 -4.10 -2.15
N PRO A 117 -5.47 -5.26 -1.72
CA PRO A 117 -6.70 -5.27 -0.95
C PRO A 117 -6.56 -4.36 0.28
N ARG A 118 -7.60 -3.60 0.60
CA ARG A 118 -7.61 -2.55 1.64
C ARG A 118 -7.04 -3.01 2.99
N GLN A 119 -7.28 -4.26 3.37
CA GLN A 119 -6.83 -4.88 4.63
C GLN A 119 -5.29 -5.08 4.71
N HIS A 120 -4.58 -5.05 3.60
CA HIS A 120 -3.13 -5.35 3.54
C HIS A 120 -2.26 -4.20 3.02
N ILE A 121 -2.86 -3.05 2.67
CA ILE A 121 -2.13 -1.90 2.13
C ILE A 121 -1.14 -1.34 3.16
N SER A 122 -1.58 -1.16 4.40
CA SER A 122 -0.84 -0.44 5.44
C SER A 122 0.58 -0.96 5.65
N LYS A 123 0.79 -2.27 5.77
CA LYS A 123 2.15 -2.80 6.02
C LYS A 123 3.13 -2.51 4.89
N THR A 124 2.73 -2.69 3.62
CA THR A 124 3.60 -2.42 2.46
C THR A 124 3.85 -0.92 2.30
N ALA A 125 2.79 -0.12 2.45
CA ALA A 125 2.88 1.33 2.41
C ALA A 125 3.80 1.89 3.51
N ASP A 126 3.67 1.38 4.74
CA ASP A 126 4.49 1.82 5.87
C ASP A 126 5.97 1.49 5.67
N LEU A 127 6.30 0.30 5.15
CA LEU A 127 7.68 -0.07 4.83
C LEU A 127 8.27 0.83 3.73
N LEU A 128 7.50 1.16 2.68
CA LEU A 128 7.94 2.09 1.64
C LEU A 128 8.12 3.51 2.20
N ARG A 129 7.20 3.99 3.05
CA ARG A 129 7.33 5.29 3.73
C ARG A 129 8.55 5.35 4.65
N GLN A 130 8.84 4.27 5.39
CA GLN A 130 10.06 4.18 6.21
C GLN A 130 11.33 4.29 5.38
N LYS A 131 11.29 3.89 4.10
CA LYS A 131 12.38 4.06 3.14
C LYS A 131 12.38 5.42 2.44
N GLY A 132 11.42 6.30 2.74
CA GLY A 132 11.34 7.68 2.24
C GLY A 132 10.45 7.87 1.00
N ALA A 133 9.73 6.85 0.55
CA ALA A 133 8.79 7.01 -0.55
C ALA A 133 7.56 7.83 -0.15
N GLU A 134 7.08 8.68 -1.05
CA GLU A 134 5.69 9.13 -1.03
C GLU A 134 4.81 7.99 -1.56
N VAL A 135 3.88 7.52 -0.75
CA VAL A 135 3.06 6.36 -1.11
C VAL A 135 1.62 6.77 -1.38
N LEU A 136 1.18 6.54 -2.60
CA LEU A 136 -0.23 6.56 -2.98
C LEU A 136 -0.81 5.16 -2.79
N GLU A 137 -1.94 5.08 -2.13
CA GLU A 137 -2.62 3.82 -1.86
C GLU A 137 -3.86 3.72 -2.75
N LEU A 138 -3.81 2.80 -3.72
CA LEU A 138 -4.94 2.46 -4.57
C LEU A 138 -5.47 1.09 -4.12
N PRO A 139 -6.51 1.03 -3.28
CA PRO A 139 -7.20 -0.21 -3.00
C PRO A 139 -7.90 -0.68 -4.29
N SER A 140 -7.16 -1.40 -5.14
CA SER A 140 -7.65 -1.84 -6.44
C SER A 140 -8.61 -3.02 -6.34
N ILE A 141 -8.68 -3.66 -5.18
CA ILE A 141 -9.49 -4.86 -4.94
C ILE A 141 -10.13 -4.76 -3.57
N CYS A 142 -11.44 -4.90 -3.50
CA CYS A 142 -12.17 -5.23 -2.30
C CYS A 142 -12.77 -6.64 -2.42
N THR A 143 -12.78 -7.35 -1.33
CA THR A 143 -13.43 -8.65 -1.23
C THR A 143 -14.80 -8.41 -0.61
N VAL A 144 -15.85 -8.78 -1.32
CA VAL A 144 -17.23 -8.63 -0.85
C VAL A 144 -17.83 -10.04 -0.74
N PRO A 145 -18.37 -10.43 0.44
CA PRO A 145 -19.13 -11.66 0.54
C PRO A 145 -20.20 -11.72 -0.55
N VAL A 146 -20.52 -12.89 -1.08
CA VAL A 146 -21.64 -13.04 -2.00
C VAL A 146 -22.94 -12.71 -1.26
N GLU A 147 -23.93 -12.14 -1.96
CA GLU A 147 -25.23 -11.76 -1.34
C GLU A 147 -25.99 -12.98 -0.83
N ASP A 148 -25.89 -14.12 -1.55
CA ASP A 148 -26.55 -15.37 -1.18
C ASP A 148 -25.50 -16.43 -0.77
N ASN A 149 -25.34 -16.61 0.54
CA ASN A 149 -24.50 -17.66 1.13
C ASN A 149 -25.29 -18.94 1.44
N GLY A 150 -26.47 -19.18 0.83
CA GLY A 150 -27.30 -20.35 1.10
C GLY A 150 -26.54 -21.66 0.98
N ARG A 151 -25.75 -21.86 -0.07
CA ARG A 151 -24.92 -23.07 -0.26
C ARG A 151 -23.86 -23.23 0.84
N LEU A 152 -23.26 -22.14 1.33
CA LEU A 152 -22.32 -22.18 2.44
C LEU A 152 -23.02 -22.61 3.73
N TYR A 153 -24.23 -22.07 3.98
CA TYR A 153 -25.01 -22.43 5.17
C TYR A 153 -25.46 -23.89 5.13
N GLU A 154 -25.87 -24.41 3.95
CA GLU A 154 -26.12 -25.84 3.77
C GLU A 154 -24.88 -26.70 4.04
N ALA A 155 -23.67 -26.22 3.70
CA ALA A 155 -22.42 -26.90 4.02
C ALA A 155 -22.14 -26.83 5.54
N PHE A 156 -22.48 -25.74 6.21
CA PHE A 156 -22.34 -25.59 7.66
C PHE A 156 -23.18 -26.60 8.44
N GLU A 157 -24.42 -26.91 7.99
CA GLU A 157 -25.27 -27.90 8.63
C GLU A 157 -24.69 -29.33 8.63
N LYS A 158 -23.68 -29.58 7.80
CA LYS A 158 -23.06 -30.91 7.61
C LYS A 158 -21.52 -30.85 7.66
N LEU A 159 -20.94 -29.88 8.39
CA LEU A 159 -19.48 -29.69 8.49
C LEU A 159 -18.75 -30.94 8.99
N ASP A 160 -19.35 -31.69 9.89
CA ASP A 160 -18.82 -32.95 10.43
C ASP A 160 -18.69 -34.07 9.38
N THR A 161 -19.34 -33.92 8.23
CA THR A 161 -19.25 -34.91 7.12
C THR A 161 -18.07 -34.67 6.18
N TYR A 162 -17.39 -33.51 6.27
CA TYR A 162 -16.22 -33.24 5.43
C TYR A 162 -14.95 -33.80 6.06
N GLN A 163 -14.10 -34.43 5.23
CA GLN A 163 -12.78 -34.89 5.61
C GLN A 163 -11.71 -33.82 5.39
N TRP A 164 -11.98 -32.89 4.44
CA TRP A 164 -11.08 -31.78 4.14
C TRP A 164 -11.83 -30.47 3.93
N ILE A 165 -11.22 -29.38 4.41
CA ILE A 165 -11.61 -28.01 4.09
C ILE A 165 -10.40 -27.33 3.47
N ILE A 166 -10.55 -26.73 2.29
CA ILE A 166 -9.44 -26.16 1.52
C ILE A 166 -9.62 -24.66 1.39
N PHE A 167 -8.67 -23.89 1.91
CA PHE A 167 -8.63 -22.44 1.76
C PHE A 167 -7.58 -22.01 0.74
N THR A 168 -8.02 -21.35 -0.31
CA THR A 168 -7.16 -20.86 -1.39
C THR A 168 -6.75 -19.39 -1.25
N SER A 169 -7.14 -18.71 -0.17
CA SER A 169 -6.76 -17.32 0.12
C SER A 169 -6.98 -16.96 1.59
N PRO A 170 -6.28 -15.94 2.11
CA PRO A 170 -6.55 -15.37 3.43
C PRO A 170 -7.98 -14.83 3.58
N ALA A 171 -8.52 -14.20 2.51
CA ALA A 171 -9.88 -13.67 2.49
C ALA A 171 -10.94 -14.78 2.61
N GLY A 172 -10.69 -15.93 1.98
CA GLY A 172 -11.57 -17.09 2.11
C GLY A 172 -11.64 -17.63 3.53
N VAL A 173 -10.51 -17.63 4.26
CA VAL A 173 -10.47 -17.97 5.68
C VAL A 173 -11.31 -16.96 6.48
N GLU A 174 -11.04 -15.67 6.33
CA GLU A 174 -11.72 -14.62 7.07
C GLU A 174 -13.24 -14.67 6.88
N ILE A 175 -13.70 -14.70 5.63
CA ILE A 175 -15.14 -14.73 5.32
C ILE A 175 -15.81 -16.02 5.84
N PHE A 176 -15.14 -17.15 5.74
CA PHE A 176 -15.67 -18.42 6.25
C PHE A 176 -15.93 -18.36 7.75
N PHE A 177 -14.98 -17.86 8.54
CA PHE A 177 -15.14 -17.73 9.98
C PHE A 177 -16.09 -16.59 10.38
N ASP A 178 -16.10 -15.47 9.66
CA ASP A 178 -17.08 -14.40 9.86
C ASP A 178 -18.52 -14.91 9.65
N GLU A 179 -18.74 -15.79 8.65
CA GLU A 179 -20.04 -16.39 8.41
C GLU A 179 -20.40 -17.46 9.47
N MET A 180 -19.43 -18.20 9.99
CA MET A 180 -19.64 -19.06 11.16
C MET A 180 -20.06 -18.25 12.38
N ASP A 181 -19.37 -17.14 12.66
CA ASP A 181 -19.70 -16.25 13.78
C ASP A 181 -21.10 -15.64 13.63
N ARG A 182 -21.50 -15.23 12.41
CA ARG A 182 -22.87 -14.76 12.13
C ARG A 182 -23.95 -15.80 12.39
N LYS A 183 -23.58 -17.08 12.23
CA LYS A 183 -24.47 -18.22 12.54
C LYS A 183 -24.32 -18.73 13.96
N GLU A 184 -23.56 -18.02 14.82
CA GLU A 184 -23.27 -18.42 16.19
C GLU A 184 -22.69 -19.86 16.31
N MET A 185 -21.89 -20.26 15.31
CA MET A 185 -21.28 -21.56 15.23
C MET A 185 -19.89 -21.57 15.88
N ASP A 186 -19.64 -22.59 16.68
CA ASP A 186 -18.32 -22.80 17.30
C ASP A 186 -17.36 -23.49 16.32
N VAL A 187 -16.05 -23.12 16.40
CA VAL A 187 -14.99 -23.73 15.58
C VAL A 187 -14.91 -25.25 15.76
N ARG A 188 -15.35 -25.79 16.89
CA ARG A 188 -15.46 -27.24 17.15
C ARG A 188 -16.43 -27.97 16.19
N SER A 189 -17.32 -27.23 15.54
CA SER A 189 -18.21 -27.76 14.49
C SER A 189 -17.46 -28.26 13.26
N LEU A 190 -16.19 -27.87 13.07
CA LEU A 190 -15.31 -28.42 12.03
C LEU A 190 -15.00 -29.92 12.24
N GLY A 191 -15.22 -30.42 13.46
CA GLY A 191 -15.07 -31.83 13.80
C GLY A 191 -13.64 -32.35 13.59
N GLN A 192 -13.53 -33.41 12.76
CA GLN A 192 -12.25 -34.05 12.42
C GLN A 192 -11.73 -33.66 11.03
N ALA A 193 -12.34 -32.63 10.40
CA ALA A 193 -11.91 -32.18 9.09
C ALA A 193 -10.46 -31.66 9.12
N LYS A 194 -9.64 -32.19 8.22
CA LYS A 194 -8.29 -31.69 7.97
C LYS A 194 -8.36 -30.41 7.15
N ILE A 195 -7.41 -29.51 7.36
CA ILE A 195 -7.40 -28.22 6.70
C ILE A 195 -6.18 -28.11 5.78
N ALA A 196 -6.44 -27.87 4.48
CA ALA A 196 -5.40 -27.56 3.51
C ALA A 196 -5.42 -26.05 3.18
N VAL A 197 -4.25 -25.45 3.03
CA VAL A 197 -4.11 -24.03 2.65
C VAL A 197 -3.13 -23.87 1.51
N ILE A 198 -3.39 -22.90 0.62
CA ILE A 198 -2.59 -22.68 -0.59
C ILE A 198 -1.16 -22.18 -0.30
N GLY A 199 -0.91 -21.55 0.84
CA GLY A 199 0.40 -20.96 1.14
C GLY A 199 0.47 -20.24 2.48
N GLU A 200 1.64 -19.66 2.79
CA GLU A 200 1.95 -19.09 4.10
C GLU A 200 1.03 -17.94 4.52
N GLY A 201 0.55 -17.10 3.60
CA GLY A 201 -0.39 -16.03 3.92
C GLY A 201 -1.72 -16.57 4.45
N THR A 202 -2.24 -17.61 3.80
CA THR A 202 -3.49 -18.30 4.20
C THR A 202 -3.29 -19.08 5.50
N LYS A 203 -2.13 -19.75 5.65
CA LYS A 203 -1.74 -20.44 6.89
C LYS A 203 -1.66 -19.49 8.09
N LYS A 204 -1.07 -18.31 7.89
CA LYS A 204 -1.01 -17.28 8.92
C LYS A 204 -2.41 -16.82 9.34
N LYS A 205 -3.30 -16.58 8.36
CA LYS A 205 -4.68 -16.16 8.64
C LYS A 205 -5.44 -17.24 9.39
N LEU A 206 -5.28 -18.51 9.01
CA LEU A 206 -5.88 -19.64 9.73
C LEU A 206 -5.42 -19.70 11.19
N LYS A 207 -4.14 -19.43 11.45
CA LYS A 207 -3.58 -19.40 12.80
C LYS A 207 -4.19 -18.30 13.68
N GLU A 208 -4.67 -17.20 13.11
CA GLU A 208 -5.39 -16.14 13.82
C GLU A 208 -6.72 -16.67 14.43
N HIS A 209 -7.30 -17.70 13.81
CA HIS A 209 -8.46 -18.44 14.32
C HIS A 209 -8.07 -19.67 15.16
N HIS A 210 -6.81 -19.74 15.65
CA HIS A 210 -6.26 -20.81 16.50
C HIS A 210 -6.26 -22.22 15.86
N LEU A 211 -6.29 -22.29 14.53
CA LEU A 211 -6.22 -23.54 13.78
C LEU A 211 -4.88 -23.66 13.04
N LEU A 212 -4.44 -24.90 12.85
CA LEU A 212 -3.23 -25.23 12.07
C LEU A 212 -3.63 -25.91 10.79
N ALA A 213 -2.87 -25.64 9.72
CA ALA A 213 -3.03 -26.35 8.47
C ALA A 213 -2.37 -27.72 8.55
N ASP A 214 -3.11 -28.77 8.15
CA ASP A 214 -2.60 -30.13 8.00
C ASP A 214 -1.80 -30.31 6.72
N PHE A 215 -2.11 -29.48 5.70
CA PHE A 215 -1.43 -29.54 4.41
C PHE A 215 -1.17 -28.16 3.81
N VAL A 216 0.05 -27.96 3.28
CA VAL A 216 0.49 -26.81 2.51
C VAL A 216 1.32 -27.30 1.33
N PRO A 217 1.05 -26.91 0.07
CA PRO A 217 1.80 -27.38 -1.09
C PRO A 217 3.22 -26.83 -1.14
N GLY A 218 4.10 -27.50 -1.86
CA GLY A 218 5.47 -27.04 -2.08
C GLY A 218 5.58 -25.77 -2.94
N VAL A 219 4.63 -25.56 -3.87
CA VAL A 219 4.47 -24.32 -4.64
C VAL A 219 3.07 -23.75 -4.35
N TYR A 220 3.01 -22.46 -4.07
CA TYR A 220 1.79 -21.78 -3.59
C TYR A 220 0.84 -21.42 -4.72
N ASP A 221 0.32 -22.42 -5.41
CA ASP A 221 -0.70 -22.30 -6.45
C ASP A 221 -1.76 -23.41 -6.35
N GLY A 222 -2.92 -23.18 -6.97
CA GLY A 222 -4.05 -24.11 -6.90
C GLY A 222 -3.80 -25.44 -7.62
N ASP A 223 -3.01 -25.42 -8.69
CA ASP A 223 -2.69 -26.63 -9.48
C ASP A 223 -1.81 -27.57 -8.66
N THR A 224 -0.75 -27.03 -8.05
CA THR A 224 0.14 -27.80 -7.18
C THR A 224 -0.58 -28.28 -5.92
N LEU A 225 -1.41 -27.43 -5.31
CA LEU A 225 -2.24 -27.83 -4.15
C LEU A 225 -3.12 -29.04 -4.51
N GLY A 226 -3.84 -28.98 -5.64
CA GLY A 226 -4.70 -30.08 -6.11
C GLY A 226 -3.91 -31.35 -6.40
N ALA A 227 -2.81 -31.26 -7.15
CA ALA A 227 -2.00 -32.37 -7.56
C ALA A 227 -1.27 -33.08 -6.39
N GLU A 228 -0.80 -32.31 -5.40
CA GLU A 228 -0.12 -32.89 -4.24
C GLU A 228 -1.12 -33.46 -3.21
N LEU A 229 -2.25 -32.77 -2.96
CA LEU A 229 -3.28 -33.24 -2.05
C LEU A 229 -3.96 -34.53 -2.62
N ALA A 230 -4.22 -34.59 -3.92
CA ALA A 230 -4.78 -35.77 -4.58
C ALA A 230 -4.01 -37.05 -4.26
N LYS A 231 -2.70 -36.98 -4.04
CA LYS A 231 -1.87 -38.15 -3.68
C LYS A 231 -2.14 -38.70 -2.26
N GLN A 232 -2.81 -37.91 -1.42
CA GLN A 232 -3.14 -38.27 -0.04
C GLN A 232 -4.58 -38.73 0.12
N LEU A 233 -5.41 -38.57 -0.92
CA LEU A 233 -6.82 -38.97 -0.91
C LEU A 233 -6.99 -40.46 -1.23
N GLN A 234 -8.03 -41.06 -0.67
CA GLN A 234 -8.41 -42.43 -0.89
C GLN A 234 -9.56 -42.58 -1.91
N GLY A 235 -10.14 -41.44 -2.34
CA GLY A 235 -11.17 -41.40 -3.37
C GLY A 235 -12.62 -41.44 -2.88
N ASN A 236 -12.85 -41.35 -1.60
CA ASN A 236 -14.19 -41.33 -1.00
C ASN A 236 -14.42 -40.10 -0.10
N GLU A 237 -13.45 -39.19 -0.08
CA GLU A 237 -13.52 -38.00 0.77
C GLU A 237 -14.54 -37.04 0.27
N LYS A 238 -15.14 -36.31 1.21
CA LYS A 238 -15.95 -35.14 0.98
C LYS A 238 -15.12 -33.88 1.34
N ILE A 239 -14.98 -33.01 0.38
CA ILE A 239 -14.09 -31.85 0.44
C ILE A 239 -14.90 -30.57 0.29
N LEU A 240 -14.70 -29.62 1.18
CA LEU A 240 -15.27 -28.28 1.09
C LEU A 240 -14.21 -27.27 0.64
N ILE A 241 -14.52 -26.47 -0.39
CA ILE A 241 -13.64 -25.41 -0.89
C ILE A 241 -14.39 -24.08 -0.87
N PRO A 242 -14.39 -23.33 0.26
CA PRO A 242 -14.92 -21.98 0.30
C PRO A 242 -13.91 -21.02 -0.34
N ARG A 243 -14.27 -20.40 -1.47
CA ARG A 243 -13.33 -19.58 -2.25
C ARG A 243 -13.99 -18.45 -3.03
N ALA A 244 -13.18 -17.66 -3.75
CA ALA A 244 -13.65 -16.65 -4.69
C ALA A 244 -14.50 -17.26 -5.81
N GLU A 245 -15.54 -16.54 -6.25
CA GLU A 245 -16.37 -16.93 -7.39
C GLU A 245 -15.54 -17.18 -8.67
N ALA A 246 -14.52 -16.36 -8.91
CA ALA A 246 -13.59 -16.50 -10.05
C ALA A 246 -12.43 -17.48 -9.80
N GLY A 247 -12.62 -18.48 -8.93
CA GLY A 247 -11.58 -19.44 -8.58
C GLY A 247 -11.17 -20.37 -9.74
N ASN A 248 -9.93 -20.88 -9.72
CA ASN A 248 -9.41 -21.80 -10.73
C ASN A 248 -10.09 -23.18 -10.62
N LYS A 249 -10.84 -23.59 -11.64
CA LYS A 249 -11.57 -24.87 -11.69
C LYS A 249 -10.66 -26.10 -11.67
N LYS A 250 -9.41 -25.97 -12.10
CA LYS A 250 -8.47 -27.10 -12.21
C LYS A 250 -8.18 -27.75 -10.84
N LEU A 251 -8.17 -26.97 -9.75
CA LEU A 251 -8.07 -27.53 -8.40
C LEU A 251 -9.20 -28.55 -8.14
N THR A 252 -10.44 -28.14 -8.40
CA THR A 252 -11.63 -29.00 -8.21
C THR A 252 -11.55 -30.24 -9.09
N GLU A 253 -11.23 -30.09 -10.39
CA GLU A 253 -11.09 -31.17 -11.33
C GLU A 253 -10.05 -32.21 -10.90
N LEU A 254 -8.88 -31.79 -10.41
CA LEU A 254 -7.82 -32.68 -9.93
C LEU A 254 -8.24 -33.51 -8.71
N LEU A 255 -9.02 -32.93 -7.81
CA LEU A 255 -9.52 -33.62 -6.63
C LEU A 255 -10.65 -34.57 -6.98
N GLU A 256 -11.57 -34.19 -7.87
CA GLU A 256 -12.67 -35.05 -8.34
C GLU A 256 -12.16 -36.27 -9.13
N GLN A 257 -11.04 -36.15 -9.85
CA GLN A 257 -10.40 -37.27 -10.54
C GLN A 257 -9.96 -38.41 -9.62
N THR A 258 -9.78 -38.13 -8.31
CA THR A 258 -9.49 -39.18 -7.32
C THR A 258 -10.73 -39.96 -6.88
N GLY A 259 -11.94 -39.51 -7.24
CA GLY A 259 -13.21 -40.04 -6.76
C GLY A 259 -13.78 -39.27 -5.55
N ALA A 260 -13.09 -38.25 -5.06
CA ALA A 260 -13.57 -37.38 -3.98
C ALA A 260 -14.79 -36.54 -4.43
N LYS A 261 -15.69 -36.26 -3.49
CA LYS A 261 -16.83 -35.37 -3.70
C LYS A 261 -16.45 -33.96 -3.26
N VAL A 262 -16.47 -32.98 -4.18
CA VAL A 262 -16.04 -31.62 -3.91
C VAL A 262 -17.23 -30.66 -3.90
N ASP A 263 -17.48 -30.05 -2.75
CA ASP A 263 -18.38 -28.91 -2.61
C ASP A 263 -17.57 -27.62 -2.80
N ASP A 264 -17.47 -27.16 -4.05
CA ASP A 264 -16.82 -25.91 -4.44
C ASP A 264 -17.82 -24.75 -4.32
N ILE A 265 -17.62 -23.88 -3.33
CA ILE A 265 -18.58 -22.84 -2.95
C ILE A 265 -17.97 -21.47 -3.10
N ALA A 266 -18.57 -20.66 -3.96
CA ALA A 266 -18.24 -19.22 -4.01
C ALA A 266 -18.77 -18.55 -2.73
N THR A 267 -17.85 -18.02 -1.92
CA THR A 267 -18.17 -17.33 -0.67
C THR A 267 -17.95 -15.84 -0.78
N TYR A 268 -17.21 -15.38 -1.77
CA TYR A 268 -16.98 -13.97 -2.03
C TYR A 268 -16.68 -13.70 -3.51
N THR A 269 -16.92 -12.48 -3.90
CA THR A 269 -16.50 -11.92 -5.17
C THR A 269 -15.45 -10.82 -4.96
N THR A 270 -14.68 -10.56 -5.99
CA THR A 270 -13.68 -9.49 -6.00
C THR A 270 -14.27 -8.28 -6.70
N CYS A 271 -14.42 -7.18 -5.98
CA CYS A 271 -14.84 -5.91 -6.52
C CYS A 271 -13.63 -5.00 -6.74
N TYR A 272 -13.74 -4.10 -7.71
CA TYR A 272 -12.73 -3.08 -8.00
C TYR A 272 -13.23 -1.74 -7.48
N GLU A 273 -12.57 -1.18 -6.49
CA GLU A 273 -12.90 0.15 -5.96
C GLU A 273 -12.12 1.23 -6.71
N LYS A 274 -12.79 2.36 -6.98
CA LYS A 274 -12.12 3.59 -7.39
C LYS A 274 -11.83 4.42 -6.15
N SER A 275 -10.62 4.94 -6.01
CA SER A 275 -10.34 5.97 -5.02
C SER A 275 -11.21 7.21 -5.31
N ARG A 276 -11.68 7.86 -4.23
CA ARG A 276 -12.48 9.09 -4.34
C ARG A 276 -11.65 10.35 -4.03
N LEU A 277 -10.41 10.20 -3.59
CA LEU A 277 -9.61 11.28 -3.02
C LEU A 277 -8.45 11.72 -3.90
N ILE A 278 -7.97 10.85 -4.80
CA ILE A 278 -6.81 11.10 -5.67
C ILE A 278 -7.22 10.72 -7.09
N ASP A 279 -6.84 11.54 -8.05
CA ASP A 279 -6.96 11.20 -9.48
C ASP A 279 -5.69 10.44 -9.90
N GLU A 280 -5.67 9.14 -9.60
CA GLU A 280 -4.53 8.26 -9.89
C GLU A 280 -4.21 8.22 -11.38
N LYS A 281 -5.21 8.35 -12.24
CA LYS A 281 -5.01 8.40 -13.68
C LYS A 281 -4.19 9.62 -14.07
N LYS A 282 -4.54 10.79 -13.54
CA LYS A 282 -3.80 12.03 -13.77
C LYS A 282 -2.38 11.94 -13.23
N GLU A 283 -2.18 11.40 -12.03
CA GLU A 283 -0.86 11.20 -11.44
C GLU A 283 0.04 10.31 -12.32
N LEU A 284 -0.51 9.25 -12.90
CA LEU A 284 0.21 8.36 -13.82
C LEU A 284 0.45 9.00 -15.19
N GLU A 285 -0.53 9.72 -15.77
CA GLU A 285 -0.41 10.40 -17.05
C GLU A 285 0.62 11.55 -17.01
N THR A 286 0.72 12.25 -15.88
CA THR A 286 1.72 13.32 -15.69
C THR A 286 3.11 12.79 -15.39
N GLY A 287 3.27 11.46 -15.21
CA GLY A 287 4.54 10.84 -14.84
C GLY A 287 5.00 11.17 -13.42
N SER A 288 4.08 11.59 -12.54
CA SER A 288 4.41 11.90 -11.16
C SER A 288 4.55 10.64 -10.29
N VAL A 289 4.11 9.47 -10.77
CA VAL A 289 4.30 8.16 -10.13
C VAL A 289 5.49 7.46 -10.76
N ASP A 290 6.52 7.20 -9.97
CA ASP A 290 7.76 6.57 -10.42
C ASP A 290 7.64 5.05 -10.59
N CYS A 291 6.81 4.40 -9.77
CA CYS A 291 6.64 2.95 -9.78
C CYS A 291 5.26 2.53 -9.24
N VAL A 292 4.69 1.47 -9.83
CA VAL A 292 3.49 0.79 -9.32
C VAL A 292 3.88 -0.56 -8.76
N VAL A 293 3.44 -0.87 -7.54
CA VAL A 293 3.76 -2.12 -6.84
C VAL A 293 2.58 -3.09 -6.91
N PHE A 294 2.81 -4.28 -7.47
CA PHE A 294 1.83 -5.35 -7.61
C PHE A 294 2.21 -6.59 -6.78
N THR A 295 1.28 -7.05 -5.96
CA THR A 295 1.49 -8.20 -5.07
C THR A 295 0.75 -9.46 -5.50
N SER A 296 -0.04 -9.39 -6.59
CA SER A 296 -0.72 -10.54 -7.19
C SER A 296 -1.20 -10.21 -8.62
N ALA A 297 -1.49 -11.22 -9.43
CA ALA A 297 -2.09 -11.02 -10.74
C ALA A 297 -3.47 -10.34 -10.69
N SER A 298 -4.23 -10.57 -9.61
CA SER A 298 -5.53 -9.91 -9.40
C SER A 298 -5.39 -8.41 -9.14
N THR A 299 -4.32 -7.97 -8.45
CA THR A 299 -4.06 -6.54 -8.25
C THR A 299 -3.70 -5.83 -9.56
N VAL A 300 -3.01 -6.51 -10.49
CA VAL A 300 -2.78 -6.00 -11.84
C VAL A 300 -4.09 -5.81 -12.59
N LYS A 301 -4.96 -6.83 -12.61
CA LYS A 301 -6.28 -6.75 -13.24
C LYS A 301 -7.12 -5.63 -12.64
N GLY A 302 -7.15 -5.52 -11.31
CA GLY A 302 -7.86 -4.47 -10.60
C GLY A 302 -7.36 -3.06 -10.93
N PHE A 303 -6.05 -2.90 -11.06
CA PHE A 303 -5.45 -1.63 -11.50
C PHE A 303 -5.91 -1.25 -12.90
N VAL A 304 -5.86 -2.18 -13.86
CA VAL A 304 -6.28 -1.94 -15.25
C VAL A 304 -7.78 -1.64 -15.35
N GLU A 305 -8.61 -2.39 -14.65
CA GLU A 305 -10.07 -2.15 -14.61
C GLU A 305 -10.43 -0.83 -13.93
N GLY A 306 -9.69 -0.44 -12.90
CA GLY A 306 -9.90 0.80 -12.16
C GLY A 306 -9.47 2.05 -12.93
N ILE A 307 -8.40 1.96 -13.74
CA ILE A 307 -7.79 3.10 -14.45
C ILE A 307 -7.87 2.89 -15.98
N LYS A 308 -9.08 2.85 -16.51
CA LYS A 308 -9.30 2.65 -17.97
C LYS A 308 -8.76 3.80 -18.81
N GLY A 309 -8.15 3.45 -19.96
CA GLY A 309 -7.67 4.40 -20.96
C GLY A 309 -6.32 5.04 -20.62
N LEU A 310 -5.54 4.44 -19.72
CA LEU A 310 -4.14 4.78 -19.49
C LEU A 310 -3.24 4.08 -20.51
N ASP A 311 -2.17 4.73 -20.92
CA ASP A 311 -1.08 4.10 -21.68
C ASP A 311 -0.18 3.28 -20.72
N TYR A 312 -0.50 2.00 -20.57
CA TYR A 312 0.19 1.12 -19.65
C TYR A 312 1.66 0.87 -20.01
N THR A 313 2.08 1.14 -21.24
CA THR A 313 3.49 0.96 -21.67
C THR A 313 4.44 1.91 -20.95
N LYS A 314 3.90 2.99 -20.36
CA LYS A 314 4.67 3.96 -19.56
C LYS A 314 4.74 3.60 -18.08
N VAL A 315 3.97 2.59 -17.64
CA VAL A 315 3.91 2.19 -16.24
C VAL A 315 5.10 1.32 -15.89
N LYS A 316 5.96 1.77 -14.99
CA LYS A 316 7.02 0.96 -14.38
C LYS A 316 6.40 0.15 -13.24
N ALA A 317 6.50 -1.18 -13.32
CA ALA A 317 5.82 -2.10 -12.43
C ALA A 317 6.78 -3.01 -11.67
N ALA A 318 6.77 -2.93 -10.34
CA ALA A 318 7.45 -3.87 -9.46
C ALA A 318 6.49 -5.01 -9.09
N CYS A 319 6.82 -6.25 -9.49
CA CYS A 319 5.98 -7.43 -9.33
C CYS A 319 6.58 -8.38 -8.30
N ILE A 320 5.75 -8.89 -7.38
CA ILE A 320 6.20 -9.79 -6.31
C ILE A 320 6.70 -11.15 -6.82
N GLY A 321 6.19 -11.62 -7.96
CA GLY A 321 6.53 -12.94 -8.49
C GLY A 321 6.10 -13.12 -9.94
N LYS A 322 6.41 -14.32 -10.49
CA LYS A 322 6.27 -14.64 -11.91
C LYS A 322 4.85 -14.46 -12.46
N GLN A 323 3.83 -14.93 -11.76
CA GLN A 323 2.43 -14.81 -12.21
C GLN A 323 1.98 -13.37 -12.28
N THR A 324 2.39 -12.55 -11.28
CA THR A 324 2.10 -11.11 -11.24
C THR A 324 2.80 -10.38 -12.38
N LYS A 325 4.08 -10.71 -12.63
CA LYS A 325 4.84 -10.16 -13.75
C LYS A 325 4.19 -10.50 -15.08
N SER A 326 3.85 -11.78 -15.33
CA SER A 326 3.19 -12.20 -16.57
C SER A 326 1.85 -11.50 -16.80
N ALA A 327 1.09 -11.23 -15.73
CA ALA A 327 -0.15 -10.47 -15.82
C ALA A 327 0.09 -9.00 -16.23
N ALA A 328 1.14 -8.36 -15.71
CA ALA A 328 1.50 -6.98 -16.05
C ALA A 328 2.12 -6.87 -17.45
N ASP A 329 2.95 -7.84 -17.86
CA ASP A 329 3.53 -7.93 -19.21
C ASP A 329 2.42 -8.01 -20.29
N ALA A 330 1.32 -8.69 -20.01
CA ALA A 330 0.19 -8.81 -20.94
C ALA A 330 -0.47 -7.45 -21.29
N TYR A 331 -0.29 -6.43 -20.44
CA TYR A 331 -0.73 -5.06 -20.71
C TYR A 331 0.39 -4.15 -21.20
N GLY A 332 1.59 -4.69 -21.49
CA GLY A 332 2.73 -3.95 -22.02
C GLY A 332 3.48 -3.11 -21.00
N MET A 333 3.25 -3.31 -19.70
CA MET A 333 3.94 -2.54 -18.64
C MET A 333 5.45 -2.84 -18.63
N GLN A 334 6.26 -1.88 -18.17
CA GLN A 334 7.70 -2.05 -17.93
C GLN A 334 7.94 -2.79 -16.62
N THR A 335 8.01 -4.11 -16.66
CA THR A 335 7.96 -4.93 -15.46
C THR A 335 9.32 -5.35 -14.95
N ARG A 336 9.47 -5.37 -13.63
CA ARG A 336 10.55 -6.04 -12.90
C ARG A 336 9.99 -6.97 -11.85
N MET A 337 10.73 -8.02 -11.47
CA MET A 337 10.28 -9.04 -10.54
C MET A 337 11.21 -9.14 -9.34
N ALA A 338 10.63 -9.24 -8.14
CA ALA A 338 11.37 -9.48 -6.92
C ALA A 338 12.08 -10.84 -6.93
N LYS A 339 13.25 -10.92 -6.29
CA LYS A 339 14.07 -12.14 -6.20
C LYS A 339 13.36 -13.26 -5.42
N LYS A 340 12.54 -12.88 -4.44
CA LYS A 340 11.70 -13.77 -3.63
C LYS A 340 10.28 -13.21 -3.58
N ALA A 341 9.28 -14.07 -3.49
CA ALA A 341 7.88 -13.67 -3.40
C ALA A 341 7.49 -13.19 -1.98
N THR A 342 8.25 -12.22 -1.44
CA THR A 342 8.03 -11.59 -0.14
C THR A 342 7.92 -10.07 -0.28
N ILE A 343 7.29 -9.41 0.69
CA ILE A 343 7.15 -7.95 0.69
C ILE A 343 8.51 -7.27 0.81
N GLU A 344 9.38 -7.81 1.66
CA GLU A 344 10.73 -7.31 1.89
C GLU A 344 11.53 -7.30 0.57
N SER A 345 11.51 -8.41 -0.17
CA SER A 345 12.22 -8.50 -1.47
C SER A 345 11.58 -7.62 -2.55
N LEU A 346 10.28 -7.36 -2.46
CA LEU A 346 9.59 -6.42 -3.35
C LEU A 346 10.02 -4.97 -3.09
N ILE A 347 10.25 -4.59 -1.83
CA ILE A 347 10.75 -3.27 -1.46
C ILE A 347 12.20 -3.08 -1.89
N GLU A 348 13.04 -4.11 -1.69
CA GLU A 348 14.42 -4.12 -2.21
C GLU A 348 14.45 -3.90 -3.74
N LEU A 349 13.53 -4.53 -4.47
CA LEU A 349 13.39 -4.30 -5.91
C LEU A 349 13.06 -2.83 -6.23
N VAL A 350 12.16 -2.19 -5.48
CA VAL A 350 11.82 -0.77 -5.69
C VAL A 350 13.04 0.13 -5.42
N GLU A 351 13.84 -0.18 -4.40
CA GLU A 351 15.11 0.52 -4.14
C GLU A 351 16.11 0.35 -5.31
N GLU A 352 16.26 -0.88 -5.84
CA GLU A 352 17.09 -1.17 -7.02
C GLU A 352 16.60 -0.38 -8.25
N MET A 353 15.28 -0.33 -8.49
CA MET A 353 14.69 0.41 -9.60
C MET A 353 14.98 1.91 -9.54
N LYS A 354 15.06 2.48 -8.34
CA LYS A 354 15.43 3.89 -8.16
C LYS A 354 16.90 4.15 -8.46
N GLN A 355 17.80 3.25 -8.05
CA GLN A 355 19.26 3.42 -8.25
C GLN A 355 19.66 3.37 -9.73
N GLU A 356 18.84 2.73 -10.58
CA GLU A 356 19.08 2.58 -12.01
C GLU A 356 18.45 3.70 -12.87
N ASN A 357 17.66 4.59 -12.28
CA ASN A 357 17.01 5.74 -12.93
C ASN A 357 17.86 7.00 -12.78
#